data_1c64353a7fa8e56855119ac66afc6c87
#
_entry.id   1c64353a7fa8e56855119ac66afc6c87
#
_cell.length_a   1.000
_cell.length_b   1.000
_cell.length_c   1.000
_cell.angle_alpha   90.00
_cell.angle_beta   90.00
_cell.angle_gamma   90.00
#
_symmetry.space_group_name_H-M   'P 1'
#
loop_
_entity.id
_entity.type
_entity.pdbx_description
1 polymer ?
#
loop_
_entity_poly.entity_id
_entity_poly.type
_entity_poly.pdbx_seq_one_letter_code
_entity_poly.pdbx_strand_id
1 'polypeptide(L)' 'MESQKLRTREEVLNEFASKGISISQWAKERNLPPSVVYGVLNDKRKARIGKSHKAAVLLGLKHGEIVD' A
#
# COMPACT_ATOMS: atom_id res chain seq x y z
N MET A 1 -22.11 5.07 -10.64
CA MET A 1 -21.04 4.66 -10.41
C MET A 1 -20.28 5.35 -9.51
N GLU A 2 -19.59 4.89 -8.71
CA GLU A 2 -18.96 5.58 -7.85
C GLU A 2 -17.59 5.61 -8.09
N SER A 3 -16.92 6.64 -7.85
CA SER A 3 -15.54 6.69 -7.99
C SER A 3 -14.93 6.21 -6.71
N GLN A 4 -13.86 5.50 -6.82
CA GLN A 4 -13.16 5.04 -5.69
C GLN A 4 -12.34 6.13 -5.15
N LYS A 5 -12.49 6.43 -3.88
CA LYS A 5 -11.66 7.41 -3.25
C LYS A 5 -10.37 6.80 -2.86
N LEU A 6 -9.29 7.51 -3.04
CA LEU A 6 -8.00 7.08 -2.54
C LEU A 6 -7.97 7.18 -1.02
N ARG A 7 -7.27 6.25 -0.40
CA ARG A 7 -7.11 6.25 1.04
C ARG A 7 -5.87 7.02 1.41
N THR A 8 -5.87 7.60 2.59
CA THR A 8 -4.68 8.25 3.11
C THR A 8 -3.81 7.21 3.81
N ARG A 9 -2.54 7.54 4.02
CA ARG A 9 -1.67 6.65 4.76
C ARG A 9 -2.19 6.41 6.17
N GLU A 10 -2.75 7.44 6.77
CA GLU A 10 -3.30 7.32 8.09
C GLU A 10 -4.45 6.34 8.12
N GLU A 11 -5.31 6.39 7.14
CA GLU A 11 -6.43 5.45 7.06
C GLU A 11 -5.95 4.02 6.92
N VAL A 12 -4.93 3.82 6.09
CA VAL A 12 -4.38 2.49 5.91
C VAL A 12 -3.77 1.96 7.20
N LEU A 13 -3.00 2.80 7.88
CA LEU A 13 -2.38 2.39 9.14
C LEU A 13 -3.43 2.10 10.19
N ASN A 14 -4.47 2.89 10.25
CA ASN A 14 -5.56 2.64 11.21
C ASN A 14 -6.27 1.34 10.91
N GLU A 15 -6.45 1.02 9.66
CA GLU A 15 -7.09 -0.23 9.29
C GLU A 15 -6.24 -1.42 9.72
N PHE A 16 -4.94 -1.35 9.50
CA PHE A 16 -4.04 -2.42 9.92
C PHE A 16 -4.09 -2.60 11.43
N ALA A 17 -4.07 -1.49 12.17
CA ALA A 17 -4.13 -1.55 13.62
C ALA A 17 -5.45 -2.12 14.09
N SER A 18 -6.54 -1.69 13.48
CA SER A 18 -7.86 -2.12 13.91
C SER A 18 -8.09 -3.60 13.64
N LYS A 19 -7.49 -4.14 12.61
CA LYS A 19 -7.62 -5.56 12.28
C LYS A 19 -6.52 -6.42 12.90
N GLY A 20 -5.56 -5.79 13.55
CA GLY A 20 -4.45 -6.52 14.12
C GLY A 20 -3.55 -7.15 13.08
N ILE A 21 -3.39 -6.52 11.93
CA ILE A 21 -2.59 -7.06 10.84
C ILE A 21 -1.22 -6.43 10.84
N SER A 22 -0.20 -7.27 10.73
CA SER A 22 1.16 -6.80 10.62
C SER A 22 1.45 -6.36 9.19
N ILE A 23 2.10 -5.22 9.03
CA ILE A 23 2.48 -4.74 7.71
C ILE A 23 3.44 -5.72 7.05
N SER A 24 4.37 -6.26 7.82
CA SER A 24 5.32 -7.25 7.30
C SER A 24 4.62 -8.47 6.76
N GLN A 25 3.66 -8.97 7.49
CA GLN A 25 2.94 -10.15 7.07
C GLN A 25 2.10 -9.87 5.83
N TRP A 26 1.44 -8.72 5.82
CA TRP A 26 0.64 -8.30 4.67
C TRP A 26 1.52 -8.24 3.41
N ALA A 27 2.71 -7.68 3.55
CA ALA A 27 3.64 -7.56 2.43
C ALA A 27 4.08 -8.93 1.93
N LYS A 28 4.42 -9.83 2.84
CA LYS A 28 4.88 -11.16 2.47
C LYS A 28 3.80 -11.93 1.74
N GLU A 29 2.57 -11.79 2.16
CA GLU A 29 1.47 -12.48 1.52
C GLU A 29 1.26 -12.02 0.09
N ARG A 30 1.73 -10.84 -0.24
CA ARG A 30 1.59 -10.29 -1.58
C ARG A 30 2.90 -10.27 -2.34
N ASN A 31 3.88 -11.00 -1.84
CA ASN A 31 5.20 -11.08 -2.48
C ASN A 31 5.86 -9.72 -2.63
N LEU A 32 5.71 -8.91 -1.60
CA LEU A 32 6.34 -7.60 -1.58
C LEU A 32 7.35 -7.54 -0.46
N PRO A 33 8.52 -6.93 -0.67
CA PRO A 33 9.44 -6.73 0.43
C PRO A 33 8.81 -5.79 1.46
N PRO A 34 8.84 -6.13 2.73
CA PRO A 34 8.25 -5.26 3.74
C PRO A 34 8.83 -3.85 3.72
N SER A 35 10.12 -3.71 3.41
CA SER A 35 10.73 -2.40 3.36
C SER A 35 10.09 -1.50 2.33
N VAL A 36 9.64 -2.08 1.21
CA VAL A 36 8.95 -1.30 0.17
C VAL A 36 7.61 -0.79 0.70
N VAL A 37 6.87 -1.65 1.39
CA VAL A 37 5.58 -1.25 1.94
C VAL A 37 5.75 -0.18 3.00
N TYR A 38 6.73 -0.34 3.89
CA TYR A 38 7.01 0.67 4.89
C TYR A 38 7.43 2.00 4.24
N GLY A 39 8.22 1.92 3.17
CA GLY A 39 8.62 3.12 2.45
C GLY A 39 7.44 3.85 1.86
N VAL A 40 6.51 3.11 1.26
CA VAL A 40 5.31 3.72 0.69
C VAL A 40 4.44 4.36 1.77
N LEU A 41 4.33 3.70 2.92
CA LEU A 41 3.48 4.20 3.99
C LEU A 41 4.11 5.34 4.78
N ASN A 42 5.42 5.32 4.96
CA ASN A 42 6.07 6.29 5.83
C ASN A 42 6.89 7.34 5.11
N ASP A 43 7.17 7.11 3.84
CA ASP A 43 8.01 8.02 3.09
C ASP A 43 7.14 8.80 2.14
N LYS A 44 7.54 9.99 1.83
CA LYS A 44 6.83 10.80 0.87
C LYS A 44 7.28 10.57 -0.55
N ARG A 45 8.15 9.58 -0.72
CA ARG A 45 8.62 9.21 -2.02
C ARG A 45 7.46 8.79 -2.90
N LYS A 46 7.48 9.17 -4.13
CA LYS A 46 6.41 8.82 -5.04
C LYS A 46 6.59 7.40 -5.53
N ALA A 47 5.53 6.63 -5.46
CA ALA A 47 5.57 5.25 -5.92
C ALA A 47 5.23 5.20 -7.39
N ARG A 48 6.23 5.26 -8.24
CA ARG A 48 6.00 5.38 -9.69
C ARG A 48 6.00 4.06 -10.42
N ILE A 49 6.95 3.22 -10.11
CA ILE A 49 7.12 1.98 -10.85
C ILE A 49 7.50 0.87 -9.91
N GLY A 50 7.44 -0.33 -10.42
CA GLY A 50 7.94 -1.49 -9.70
C GLY A 50 7.11 -1.86 -8.51
N LYS A 51 7.77 -2.40 -7.51
CA LYS A 51 7.07 -2.90 -6.33
C LYS A 51 6.45 -1.79 -5.50
N SER A 52 7.04 -0.61 -5.53
CA SER A 52 6.46 0.53 -4.84
C SER A 52 5.10 0.90 -5.43
N HIS A 53 5.00 0.89 -6.77
CA HIS A 53 3.75 1.15 -7.44
C HIS A 53 2.71 0.09 -7.07
N LYS A 54 3.12 -1.17 -7.11
CA LYS A 54 2.23 -2.27 -6.77
C LYS A 54 1.72 -2.12 -5.34
N ALA A 55 2.61 -1.81 -4.40
CA ALA A 55 2.23 -1.64 -3.02
C ALA A 55 1.25 -0.49 -2.85
N ALA A 56 1.51 0.64 -3.50
CA ALA A 56 0.63 1.80 -3.37
C ALA A 56 -0.76 1.52 -3.92
N VAL A 57 -0.85 0.82 -5.05
CA VAL A 57 -2.14 0.49 -5.63
C VAL A 57 -2.89 -0.49 -4.74
N LEU A 58 -2.21 -1.51 -4.24
CA LEU A 58 -2.84 -2.51 -3.38
C LEU A 58 -3.29 -1.92 -2.05
N LEU A 59 -2.58 -0.93 -1.56
CA LEU A 59 -2.95 -0.27 -0.32
C LEU A 59 -4.07 0.76 -0.51
N GLY A 60 -4.39 1.08 -1.76
CA GLY A 60 -5.42 2.06 -2.03
C GLY A 60 -4.93 3.48 -1.98
N LEU A 61 -3.61 3.68 -2.05
CA LEU A 61 -3.02 5.01 -1.95
C LEU A 61 -2.91 5.69 -3.30
N LYS A 62 -3.05 4.94 -4.37
CA LYS A 62 -3.03 5.54 -5.69
C LYS A 62 -3.84 4.70 -6.66
N HIS A 63 -4.32 5.33 -7.70
CA HIS A 63 -5.01 4.62 -8.77
C HIS A 63 -3.97 4.08 -9.74
N GLY A 64 -4.26 2.95 -10.34
CA GLY A 64 -3.37 2.40 -11.33
C GLY A 64 -3.61 0.92 -11.54
N GLU A 65 -2.86 0.37 -12.49
CA GLU A 65 -2.92 -1.04 -12.79
C GLU A 65 -1.64 -1.69 -12.37
N ILE A 66 -1.75 -2.93 -11.94
CA ILE A 66 -0.59 -3.71 -11.57
C ILE A 66 -0.27 -4.62 -12.73
N VAL A 67 0.92 -4.43 -13.30
CA VAL A 67 1.38 -5.25 -14.39
C VAL A 67 2.60 -6.00 -13.90
N ASP A 68 2.49 -7.29 -13.81
CA ASP A 68 3.60 -8.11 -13.33
C ASP A 68 4.43 -8.67 -14.44
#